data_ab87170f242c478c09a827ca0156594f
#
_entry.id   ab87170f242c478c09a827ca0156594f
#
_cell.length_a   1.000
_cell.length_b   1.000
_cell.length_c   1.000
_cell.angle_alpha   90.00
_cell.angle_beta   90.00
_cell.angle_gamma   90.00
#
_symmetry.space_group_name_H-M   'P 1'
#
loop_
_entity.id
_entity.type
_entity.pdbx_description
1 polymer ?
#
loop_
_entity_poly.entity_id
_entity_poly.type
_entity_poly.pdbx_seq_one_letter_code
_entity_poly.pdbx_strand_id
1 'polypeptide(L)'
;MTIEKKYVEQFINVTSKAAVASSFLLGKKDKIAADQAAVDAMRNELNKIDMTGEIVIGEGSLDEAPMLYTGEILGKKNGPEFDIAVDPL
;
A
#
# COMPACT_ATOMS: atom_id res chain seq x y z
N MET A 1 5.48 18.36 11.95
CA MET A 1 4.99 18.45 10.56
C MET A 1 3.53 18.04 10.50
N THR A 2 2.72 18.82 9.81
CA THR A 2 1.30 18.54 9.67
C THR A 2 1.04 17.96 8.28
N ILE A 3 0.45 16.78 8.23
CA ILE A 3 0.04 16.17 6.96
C ILE A 3 -1.28 16.82 6.54
N GLU A 4 -1.36 17.29 5.29
CA GLU A 4 -2.59 17.87 4.79
C GLU A 4 -3.73 16.87 4.79
N LYS A 5 -4.94 17.33 5.05
CA LYS A 5 -6.12 16.48 5.15
C LYS A 5 -6.34 15.62 3.91
N LYS A 6 -6.05 16.15 2.72
CA LYS A 6 -6.22 15.38 1.47
C LYS A 6 -5.37 14.11 1.45
N TYR A 7 -4.14 14.17 2.02
CA TYR A 7 -3.29 12.98 2.08
C TYR A 7 -3.82 11.96 3.06
N VAL A 8 -4.33 12.42 4.22
CA VAL A 8 -4.94 11.52 5.18
C VAL A 8 -6.11 10.76 4.54
N GLU A 9 -6.98 11.47 3.83
CA GLU A 9 -8.11 10.85 3.14
C GLU A 9 -7.66 9.88 2.06
N GLN A 10 -6.62 10.22 1.30
CA GLN A 10 -6.09 9.34 0.28
C GLN A 10 -5.48 8.07 0.87
N PHE A 11 -4.75 8.18 1.99
CA PHE A 11 -4.20 6.99 2.66
C PHE A 11 -5.29 6.11 3.26
N ILE A 12 -6.35 6.70 3.81
CA ILE A 12 -7.50 5.93 4.28
C ILE A 12 -8.13 5.16 3.12
N ASN A 13 -8.23 5.79 1.95
CA ASN A 13 -8.76 5.13 0.75
C ASN A 13 -7.90 3.95 0.32
N VAL A 14 -6.58 4.06 0.45
CA VAL A 14 -5.65 2.96 0.15
C VAL A 14 -5.99 1.73 1.00
N THR A 15 -6.10 1.92 2.32
CA THR A 15 -6.37 0.79 3.23
C THR A 15 -7.77 0.23 3.01
N SER A 16 -8.75 1.08 2.73
CA SER A 16 -10.12 0.64 2.45
C SER A 16 -10.20 -0.21 1.19
N LYS A 17 -9.51 0.20 0.12
CA LYS A 17 -9.47 -0.56 -1.13
C LYS A 17 -8.78 -1.90 -0.95
N ALA A 18 -7.70 -1.93 -0.18
CA ALA A 18 -6.99 -3.18 0.11
C ALA A 18 -7.89 -4.14 0.88
N ALA A 19 -8.61 -3.64 1.88
CA ALA A 19 -9.51 -4.46 2.68
C ALA A 19 -10.63 -5.06 1.83
N VAL A 20 -11.24 -4.25 0.95
CA VAL A 20 -12.31 -4.73 0.06
C VAL A 20 -11.78 -5.79 -0.90
N ALA A 21 -10.62 -5.54 -1.51
CA ALA A 21 -10.04 -6.46 -2.48
C ALA A 21 -9.71 -7.81 -1.85
N SER A 22 -9.17 -7.81 -0.63
CA SER A 22 -8.77 -9.05 0.04
C SER A 22 -9.97 -9.81 0.62
N SER A 23 -10.99 -9.11 1.12
CA SER A 23 -12.11 -9.75 1.81
C SER A 23 -12.87 -10.71 0.89
N PHE A 24 -13.02 -10.36 -0.38
CA PHE A 24 -13.68 -11.23 -1.35
C PHE A 24 -12.97 -12.58 -1.49
N LEU A 25 -11.64 -12.55 -1.57
CA LEU A 25 -10.85 -13.76 -1.76
C LEU A 25 -10.68 -14.55 -0.46
N LEU A 26 -10.67 -13.87 0.70
CA LEU A 26 -10.66 -14.56 1.97
C LEU A 26 -11.93 -15.37 2.18
N GLY A 27 -13.07 -14.85 1.69
CA GLY A 27 -14.32 -15.59 1.70
C GLY A 27 -14.27 -16.87 0.89
N LYS A 28 -13.33 -16.96 -0.06
CA LYS A 28 -13.07 -18.16 -0.86
C LYS A 28 -11.92 -19.01 -0.29
N LYS A 29 -11.42 -18.64 0.88
CA LYS A 29 -10.34 -19.35 1.57
C LYS A 29 -9.02 -19.43 0.77
N ASP A 30 -8.76 -18.44 -0.07
CA ASP A 30 -7.52 -18.34 -0.83
C ASP A 30 -6.68 -17.19 -0.27
N LYS A 31 -5.86 -17.52 0.74
CA LYS A 31 -5.07 -16.52 1.43
C LYS A 31 -4.01 -15.87 0.54
N ILE A 32 -3.35 -16.65 -0.32
CA ILE A 32 -2.29 -16.12 -1.19
C ILE A 32 -2.89 -15.14 -2.19
N ALA A 33 -4.00 -15.48 -2.81
CA ALA A 33 -4.68 -14.60 -3.75
C ALA A 33 -5.23 -13.36 -3.02
N ALA A 34 -5.70 -13.49 -1.78
CA ALA A 34 -6.17 -12.38 -0.99
C ALA A 34 -5.03 -11.40 -0.69
N ASP A 35 -3.87 -11.92 -0.30
CA ASP A 35 -2.69 -11.09 -0.04
C ASP A 35 -2.26 -10.35 -1.30
N GLN A 36 -2.23 -11.03 -2.43
CA GLN A 36 -1.88 -10.43 -3.72
C GLN A 36 -2.86 -9.32 -4.10
N ALA A 37 -4.16 -9.57 -3.93
CA ALA A 37 -5.18 -8.58 -4.24
C ALA A 37 -5.04 -7.34 -3.36
N ALA A 38 -4.76 -7.51 -2.08
CA ALA A 38 -4.55 -6.39 -1.17
C ALA A 38 -3.34 -5.56 -1.57
N VAL A 39 -2.22 -6.21 -1.87
CA VAL A 39 -0.98 -5.53 -2.28
C VAL A 39 -1.18 -4.78 -3.60
N ASP A 40 -1.83 -5.41 -4.57
CA ASP A 40 -2.10 -4.77 -5.86
C ASP A 40 -3.00 -3.54 -5.68
N ALA A 41 -4.03 -3.64 -4.84
CA ALA A 41 -4.93 -2.53 -4.57
C ALA A 41 -4.17 -1.37 -3.89
N MET A 42 -3.31 -1.68 -2.93
CA MET A 42 -2.50 -0.67 -2.26
C MET A 42 -1.56 0.04 -3.23
N ARG A 43 -0.83 -0.71 -4.07
CA ARG A 43 0.05 -0.11 -5.07
C ARG A 43 -0.71 0.80 -6.02
N ASN A 44 -1.84 0.33 -6.54
CA ASN A 44 -2.65 1.09 -7.47
C ASN A 44 -3.12 2.41 -6.85
N GLU A 45 -3.61 2.36 -5.62
CA GLU A 45 -4.12 3.57 -4.97
C GLU A 45 -3.00 4.51 -4.53
N LEU A 46 -1.89 3.97 -4.01
CA LEU A 46 -0.73 4.79 -3.64
C LEU A 46 -0.14 5.51 -4.85
N ASN A 47 -0.09 4.84 -6.00
CA ASN A 47 0.46 5.43 -7.21
C ASN A 47 -0.39 6.56 -7.80
N LYS A 48 -1.62 6.74 -7.32
CA LYS A 48 -2.48 7.87 -7.72
C LYS A 48 -2.22 9.13 -6.89
N ILE A 49 -1.44 9.04 -5.84
CA ILE A 49 -1.20 10.16 -4.91
C ILE A 49 -0.05 11.02 -5.41
N ASP A 50 -0.22 12.34 -5.33
CA ASP A 50 0.81 13.32 -5.72
C ASP A 50 1.89 13.39 -4.64
N MET A 51 2.74 12.38 -4.60
CA MET A 51 3.80 12.24 -3.61
C MET A 51 4.94 11.40 -4.14
N THR A 52 6.04 11.38 -3.41
CA THR A 52 7.07 10.35 -3.54
C THR A 52 7.13 9.61 -2.21
N GLY A 53 6.65 8.38 -2.18
CA GLY A 53 6.61 7.57 -0.97
C GLY A 53 7.60 6.43 -1.03
N GLU A 54 8.42 6.28 0.00
CA GLU A 54 9.36 5.18 0.10
C GLU A 54 8.94 4.24 1.22
N ILE A 55 8.88 2.95 0.93
CA ILE A 55 8.61 1.93 1.95
C ILE A 55 9.90 1.76 2.75
N VAL A 56 9.94 2.33 3.95
CA VAL A 56 11.13 2.25 4.83
C VAL A 56 11.06 1.05 5.76
N ILE A 57 9.84 0.61 6.11
CA ILE A 57 9.60 -0.65 6.82
C ILE A 57 8.56 -1.40 6.00
N GLY A 58 8.97 -2.42 5.31
CA GLY A 58 8.10 -3.22 4.45
C GLY A 58 7.86 -4.60 5.04
N GLU A 59 7.13 -5.41 4.27
CA GLU A 59 6.76 -6.76 4.69
C GLU A 59 7.82 -7.79 4.34
N GLY A 60 8.87 -7.39 3.60
CA GLY A 60 9.94 -8.29 3.22
C GLY A 60 10.80 -7.71 2.12
N SER A 61 11.53 -8.58 1.43
CA SER A 61 12.42 -8.17 0.35
C SER A 61 11.72 -8.26 -1.02
N LEU A 62 12.36 -7.70 -2.03
CA LEU A 62 11.83 -7.66 -3.39
C LEU A 62 11.43 -9.05 -3.91
N ASP A 63 12.17 -10.09 -3.53
CA ASP A 63 11.94 -11.45 -4.03
C ASP A 63 10.79 -12.17 -3.34
N GLU A 64 10.26 -11.61 -2.28
CA GLU A 64 9.18 -12.21 -1.51
C GLU A 64 7.85 -11.60 -1.91
N ALA A 65 7.07 -12.31 -2.69
CA ALA A 65 5.74 -11.86 -3.11
C ALA A 65 4.67 -12.66 -2.36
N PRO A 66 3.46 -12.10 -2.21
CA PRO A 66 3.02 -10.74 -2.54
C PRO A 66 3.21 -9.79 -1.37
N MET A 67 3.87 -8.66 -1.58
CA MET A 67 4.08 -7.69 -0.50
C MET A 67 4.60 -6.36 -1.00
N LEU A 68 4.48 -5.35 -0.13
CA LEU A 68 5.17 -4.09 -0.32
C LEU A 68 6.56 -4.24 0.29
N TYR A 69 7.59 -4.13 -0.53
CA TYR A 69 8.95 -4.41 -0.09
C TYR A 69 9.70 -3.14 0.36
N THR A 70 10.64 -3.31 1.27
CA THR A 70 11.48 -2.21 1.75
C THR A 70 12.28 -1.62 0.60
N GLY A 71 12.22 -0.30 0.46
CA GLY A 71 12.88 0.42 -0.62
C GLY A 71 11.98 0.70 -1.83
N GLU A 72 10.77 0.14 -1.86
CA GLU A 72 9.84 0.39 -2.96
C GLU A 72 9.41 1.86 -2.97
N ILE A 73 9.43 2.48 -4.15
CA ILE A 73 9.00 3.88 -4.32
C ILE A 73 7.64 3.90 -4.98
N LEU A 74 6.71 4.59 -4.34
CA LEU A 74 5.32 4.65 -4.77
C LEU A 74 4.86 6.11 -4.90
N GLY A 75 3.73 6.30 -5.58
CA GLY A 75 3.18 7.60 -5.86
C GLY A 75 3.55 8.09 -7.25
N LYS A 76 3.08 9.27 -7.61
CA LYS A 76 3.38 9.87 -8.91
C LYS A 76 4.80 10.40 -9.01
N LYS A 77 5.55 10.31 -7.91
CA LYS A 77 6.95 10.76 -7.83
C LYS A 77 7.09 12.27 -7.99
N ASN A 78 6.07 12.99 -7.56
CA ASN A 78 6.05 14.44 -7.48
C ASN A 78 5.48 14.83 -6.12
N GLY A 79 5.46 16.13 -5.78
CA GLY A 79 4.91 16.58 -4.51
C GLY A 79 5.78 16.20 -3.31
N PRO A 80 5.20 16.19 -2.10
CA PRO A 80 5.98 15.94 -0.89
C PRO A 80 6.49 14.50 -0.81
N GLU A 81 7.60 14.33 -0.06
CA GLU A 81 8.17 13.02 0.20
C GLU A 81 7.64 12.47 1.51
N PHE A 82 7.29 11.19 1.51
CA PHE A 82 6.82 10.47 2.69
C PHE A 82 7.60 9.18 2.87
N ASP A 83 7.89 8.86 4.12
CA ASP A 83 8.38 7.54 4.49
C ASP A 83 7.16 6.72 4.92
N ILE A 84 7.04 5.51 4.39
CA ILE A 84 5.89 4.65 4.63
C ILE A 84 6.33 3.41 5.39
N ALA A 85 5.70 3.16 6.53
CA ALA A 85 5.90 1.92 7.28
C ALA A 85 4.66 1.06 7.11
N VAL A 86 4.86 -0.19 6.68
CA VAL A 86 3.78 -1.16 6.52
C VAL A 86 3.82 -2.11 7.70
N ASP A 87 2.69 -2.25 8.39
CA ASP A 87 2.58 -3.15 9.53
C ASP A 87 2.10 -4.53 9.05
N PRO A 88 2.98 -5.53 9.04
CA PRO A 88 2.59 -6.88 8.62
C PRO A 88 1.88 -7.60 9.76
N LEU A 89 0.59 -7.70 9.68
CA LEU A 89 -0.21 -8.43 10.65
C LEU A 89 -0.40 -9.90 10.29
#